data_d2fd7cd0fc891bf55acd48d3c24e2150
#
_entry.id   d2fd7cd0fc891bf55acd48d3c24e2150
#
_cell.length_a   1.000
_cell.length_b   1.000
_cell.length_c   1.000
_cell.angle_alpha   90.00
_cell.angle_beta   90.00
_cell.angle_gamma   90.00
#
_symmetry.space_group_name_H-M   'P 1'
#
loop_
_entity.id
_entity.type
_entity.pdbx_description
1 polymer ?
#
loop_
_entity_poly.entity_id
_entity_poly.type
_entity_poly.pdbx_seq_one_letter_code
_entity_poly.pdbx_strand_id
1 'polypeptide(L)'
;MSKLLIDAYEEFHHNWALVTAGSLDDHNSMTVSWGGVGSLWGKPVATVYIRPNRHTYGYFENNEYFTVSFYPDECRQALNIMGSKSGRDCDKDAEAGLTPIPCGETVTYKEARRTLLCRKLYCQDMELDRFPEDVKERYYSVDPAHRMYIGEIIEIL
;
A
#
# COMPACT_ATOMS: atom_id res chain seq x y z
N MET A 1 -17.12 -7.47 -11.75
CA MET A 1 -15.67 -7.37 -11.51
C MET A 1 -14.98 -8.59 -12.11
N SER A 2 -13.86 -8.40 -12.79
CA SER A 2 -13.06 -9.48 -13.35
C SER A 2 -12.53 -10.38 -12.22
N LYS A 3 -12.28 -11.67 -12.54
CA LYS A 3 -11.73 -12.62 -11.56
C LYS A 3 -10.29 -12.21 -11.20
N LEU A 4 -10.02 -11.99 -9.91
CA LEU A 4 -8.68 -11.75 -9.40
C LEU A 4 -8.01 -13.10 -9.11
N LEU A 5 -6.99 -13.44 -9.89
CA LEU A 5 -6.08 -14.54 -9.61
C LEU A 5 -4.75 -13.95 -9.14
N ILE A 6 -4.40 -14.23 -7.90
CA ILE A 6 -3.20 -13.66 -7.27
C ILE A 6 -2.66 -14.65 -6.23
N ASP A 7 -1.35 -14.87 -6.27
CA ASP A 7 -0.61 -15.42 -5.14
C ASP A 7 -0.25 -14.26 -4.23
N ALA A 8 -1.05 -14.04 -3.19
CA ALA A 8 -0.89 -12.87 -2.33
C ALA A 8 0.45 -12.88 -1.57
N TYR A 9 0.93 -14.05 -1.16
CA TYR A 9 2.21 -14.14 -0.47
C TYR A 9 3.37 -13.75 -1.39
N GLU A 10 3.40 -14.30 -2.60
CA GLU A 10 4.43 -13.97 -3.59
C GLU A 10 4.41 -12.48 -3.95
N GLU A 11 3.22 -11.94 -4.21
CA GLU A 11 3.07 -10.55 -4.66
C GLU A 11 3.44 -9.52 -3.60
N PHE A 12 3.09 -9.75 -2.34
CA PHE A 12 3.44 -8.83 -1.27
C PHE A 12 4.85 -9.09 -0.72
N HIS A 13 5.16 -10.33 -0.35
CA HIS A 13 6.39 -10.64 0.37
C HIS A 13 7.64 -10.61 -0.53
N HIS A 14 7.57 -11.23 -1.70
CA HIS A 14 8.71 -11.34 -2.60
C HIS A 14 8.76 -10.22 -3.64
N ASN A 15 7.65 -9.94 -4.31
CA ASN A 15 7.62 -8.96 -5.39
C ASN A 15 7.46 -7.52 -4.89
N TRP A 16 6.86 -7.34 -3.73
CA TRP A 16 6.42 -6.09 -3.11
C TRP A 16 5.29 -5.40 -3.87
N ALA A 17 4.51 -4.65 -3.14
CA ALA A 17 3.48 -3.79 -3.69
C ALA A 17 3.77 -2.33 -3.38
N LEU A 18 3.15 -1.43 -4.13
CA LEU A 18 3.13 -0.01 -3.84
C LEU A 18 1.72 0.38 -3.42
N VAL A 19 1.59 1.03 -2.27
CA VAL A 19 0.32 1.62 -1.83
C VAL A 19 0.35 3.12 -2.04
N THR A 20 -0.74 3.68 -2.58
CA THR A 20 -0.83 5.09 -2.94
C THR A 20 -2.18 5.66 -2.51
N ALA A 21 -2.18 6.86 -1.93
CA ALA A 21 -3.38 7.62 -1.63
C ALA A 21 -3.19 9.10 -1.93
N GLY A 22 -4.28 9.80 -2.16
CA GLY A 22 -4.30 11.22 -2.52
C GLY A 22 -4.84 11.45 -3.93
N SER A 23 -4.63 12.64 -4.45
CA SER A 23 -5.01 13.07 -5.80
C SER A 23 -3.79 13.11 -6.73
N LEU A 24 -4.03 13.32 -8.03
CA LEU A 24 -2.91 13.44 -8.98
C LEU A 24 -1.96 14.58 -8.60
N ASP A 25 -2.48 15.69 -8.09
CA ASP A 25 -1.69 16.87 -7.72
C ASP A 25 -1.06 16.75 -6.33
N ASP A 26 -1.62 15.94 -5.45
CA ASP A 26 -1.12 15.76 -4.07
C ASP A 26 -1.37 14.33 -3.59
N HIS A 27 -0.39 13.47 -3.76
CA HIS A 27 -0.41 12.06 -3.36
C HIS A 27 0.92 11.65 -2.75
N ASN A 28 0.90 10.52 -2.09
CA ASN A 28 2.12 9.86 -1.66
C ASN A 28 1.97 8.35 -1.74
N SER A 29 3.10 7.69 -1.95
CA SER A 29 3.18 6.24 -2.10
C SER A 29 4.31 5.67 -1.26
N MET A 30 4.17 4.43 -0.86
CA MET A 30 5.23 3.68 -0.21
C MET A 30 5.17 2.21 -0.59
N THR A 31 6.33 1.58 -0.63
CA THR A 31 6.45 0.15 -0.84
C THR A 31 6.05 -0.61 0.42
N VAL A 32 5.27 -1.67 0.24
CA VAL A 32 4.87 -2.59 1.31
C VAL A 32 5.21 -4.02 0.92
N SER A 33 5.61 -4.82 1.90
CA SER A 33 5.84 -6.26 1.73
C SER A 33 4.87 -7.11 2.55
N TRP A 34 3.96 -6.47 3.26
CA TRP A 34 2.92 -7.11 4.05
C TRP A 34 1.56 -6.64 3.60
N GLY A 35 0.66 -7.58 3.43
CA GLY A 35 -0.69 -7.32 2.97
C GLY A 35 -1.40 -8.61 2.60
N GLY A 36 -2.58 -8.48 2.05
CA GLY A 36 -3.37 -9.63 1.61
C GLY A 36 -4.58 -9.21 0.81
N VAL A 37 -5.21 -10.19 0.19
CA VAL A 37 -6.50 -10.06 -0.47
C VAL A 37 -7.44 -11.15 0.01
N GLY A 38 -8.71 -10.85 0.10
CA GLY A 38 -9.67 -11.82 0.61
C GLY A 38 -11.11 -11.33 0.50
N SER A 39 -11.93 -11.76 1.45
CA SER A 39 -13.36 -11.43 1.51
C SER A 39 -13.73 -10.92 2.90
N LEU A 40 -14.48 -9.84 2.96
CA LEU A 40 -15.08 -9.31 4.19
C LEU A 40 -16.45 -8.72 3.87
N TRP A 41 -17.47 -9.05 4.68
CA TRP A 41 -18.86 -8.56 4.49
C TRP A 41 -19.41 -8.80 3.08
N GLY A 42 -19.07 -9.98 2.50
CA GLY A 42 -19.48 -10.32 1.14
C GLY A 42 -18.80 -9.52 0.01
N LYS A 43 -17.73 -8.80 0.32
CA LYS A 43 -16.98 -7.94 -0.60
C LYS A 43 -15.57 -8.46 -0.81
N PRO A 44 -14.99 -8.31 -2.02
CA PRO A 44 -13.57 -8.52 -2.22
C PRO A 44 -12.79 -7.39 -1.53
N VAL A 45 -11.77 -7.72 -0.76
CA VAL A 45 -11.00 -6.73 -0.02
C VAL A 45 -9.50 -6.92 -0.18
N ALA A 46 -8.77 -5.81 -0.09
CA ALA A 46 -7.33 -5.77 0.14
C ALA A 46 -7.07 -5.23 1.55
N THR A 47 -6.10 -5.83 2.24
CA THR A 47 -5.64 -5.39 3.56
C THR A 47 -4.20 -4.94 3.46
N VAL A 48 -3.89 -3.76 3.98
CA VAL A 48 -2.55 -3.19 4.04
C VAL A 48 -2.25 -2.64 5.43
N TYR A 49 -0.97 -2.49 5.76
CA TYR A 49 -0.50 -2.05 7.06
C TYR A 49 0.45 -0.88 6.89
N ILE A 50 0.17 0.24 7.57
CA ILE A 50 0.98 1.46 7.47
C ILE A 50 1.36 1.94 8.87
N ARG A 51 2.64 2.22 9.07
CA ARG A 51 3.12 2.79 10.35
C ARG A 51 2.74 4.27 10.42
N PRO A 52 2.29 4.77 11.60
CA PRO A 52 1.90 6.16 11.76
C PRO A 52 3.03 7.18 11.51
N ASN A 53 4.28 6.75 11.60
CA ASN A 53 5.45 7.61 11.35
C ASN A 53 5.82 7.73 9.85
N ARG A 54 5.14 7.02 8.95
CA ARG A 54 5.34 7.15 7.49
C ARG A 54 4.54 8.33 6.94
N HIS A 55 5.13 9.06 6.00
CA HIS A 55 4.46 10.19 5.35
C HIS A 55 3.13 9.78 4.68
N THR A 56 3.09 8.62 4.08
CA THR A 56 1.89 8.04 3.44
C THR A 56 0.72 7.86 4.41
N TYR A 57 0.97 7.72 5.71
CA TYR A 57 -0.07 7.55 6.73
C TYR A 57 -1.12 8.68 6.69
N GLY A 58 -0.67 9.95 6.63
CA GLY A 58 -1.57 11.09 6.56
C GLY A 58 -2.46 11.07 5.31
N TYR A 59 -1.92 10.61 4.19
CA TYR A 59 -2.68 10.46 2.94
C TYR A 59 -3.75 9.38 3.06
N PHE A 60 -3.45 8.26 3.72
CA PHE A 60 -4.44 7.22 3.98
C PHE A 60 -5.53 7.67 4.95
N GLU A 61 -5.19 8.45 5.98
CA GLU A 61 -6.18 8.99 6.91
C GLU A 61 -7.13 9.99 6.23
N ASN A 62 -6.62 10.84 5.36
CA ASN A 62 -7.38 11.96 4.77
C ASN A 62 -8.11 11.61 3.46
N ASN A 63 -7.95 10.41 2.92
CA ASN A 63 -8.56 10.00 1.66
C ASN A 63 -9.38 8.72 1.82
N GLU A 64 -10.51 8.66 1.14
CA GLU A 64 -11.39 7.49 1.15
C GLU A 64 -10.86 6.37 0.26
N TYR A 65 -10.15 6.71 -0.80
CA TYR A 65 -9.65 5.78 -1.80
C TYR A 65 -8.15 5.64 -1.76
N PHE A 66 -7.68 4.44 -2.08
CA PHE A 66 -6.26 4.14 -2.25
C PHE A 66 -6.06 3.05 -3.30
N THR A 67 -4.85 2.92 -3.80
CA THR A 67 -4.48 1.83 -4.69
C THR A 67 -3.45 0.91 -4.06
N VAL A 68 -3.50 -0.36 -4.48
CA VAL A 68 -2.45 -1.34 -4.27
C VAL A 68 -2.00 -1.80 -5.64
N SER A 69 -0.76 -1.52 -5.99
CA SER A 69 -0.23 -1.79 -7.34
C SER A 69 0.95 -2.74 -7.30
N PHE A 70 1.01 -3.62 -8.29
CA PHE A 70 2.06 -4.62 -8.48
C PHE A 70 2.82 -4.33 -9.77
N TYR A 71 4.11 -4.62 -9.79
CA TYR A 71 5.03 -4.18 -10.84
C TYR A 71 5.80 -5.35 -11.43
N PRO A 72 6.30 -5.22 -12.68
CA PRO A 72 7.25 -6.17 -13.22
C PRO A 72 8.63 -6.05 -12.55
N ASP A 73 9.46 -7.07 -12.70
CA ASP A 73 10.76 -7.17 -12.01
C ASP A 73 11.71 -6.00 -12.32
N GLU A 74 11.63 -5.44 -13.52
CA GLU A 74 12.44 -4.26 -13.91
C GLU A 74 12.15 -3.02 -13.08
N CYS A 75 11.01 -2.96 -12.38
CA CYS A 75 10.67 -1.86 -11.48
C CYS A 75 11.22 -2.04 -10.05
N ARG A 76 11.98 -3.09 -9.77
CA ARG A 76 12.47 -3.41 -8.41
C ARG A 76 13.22 -2.24 -7.76
N GLN A 77 14.07 -1.57 -8.50
CA GLN A 77 14.80 -0.42 -7.99
C GLN A 77 13.88 0.76 -7.68
N ALA A 78 12.85 0.99 -8.51
CA ALA A 78 11.84 2.00 -8.26
C ALA A 78 11.10 1.74 -6.94
N LEU A 79 10.68 0.48 -6.70
CA LEU A 79 10.04 0.09 -5.44
C LEU A 79 10.97 0.26 -4.24
N ASN A 80 12.26 0.02 -4.40
CA ASN A 80 13.25 0.26 -3.35
C ASN A 80 13.32 1.74 -2.96
N ILE A 81 13.35 2.64 -3.94
CA ILE A 81 13.33 4.09 -3.73
C ILE A 81 12.03 4.51 -3.02
N MET A 82 10.88 4.02 -3.51
CA MET A 82 9.57 4.36 -2.94
C MET A 82 9.41 3.88 -1.49
N GLY A 83 10.12 2.82 -1.09
CA GLY A 83 10.09 2.27 0.27
C GLY A 83 11.11 2.87 1.23
N SER A 84 12.24 3.39 0.73
CA SER A 84 13.36 3.88 1.55
C SER A 84 13.41 5.39 1.72
N LYS A 85 12.83 6.16 0.79
CA LYS A 85 12.79 7.62 0.84
C LYS A 85 11.46 8.13 1.37
N SER A 86 11.46 9.33 1.95
CA SER A 86 10.25 10.01 2.40
C SER A 86 9.81 11.07 1.40
N GLY A 87 8.51 11.13 1.12
CA GLY A 87 7.91 12.21 0.33
C GLY A 87 8.01 13.59 0.99
N ARG A 88 8.38 13.65 2.28
CA ARG A 88 8.71 14.91 2.97
C ARG A 88 10.01 15.53 2.46
N ASP A 89 10.95 14.71 1.98
CA ASP A 89 12.32 15.09 1.68
C ASP A 89 12.58 15.26 0.18
N CYS A 90 11.80 14.61 -0.67
CA CYS A 90 12.01 14.57 -2.12
C CYS A 90 10.75 14.24 -2.90
N ASP A 91 10.79 14.49 -4.21
CA ASP A 91 9.82 13.98 -5.19
C ASP A 91 10.17 12.52 -5.50
N LYS A 92 9.50 11.62 -4.80
CA LYS A 92 9.74 10.17 -4.92
C LYS A 92 9.41 9.63 -6.30
N ASP A 93 8.36 10.14 -6.95
CA ASP A 93 7.94 9.71 -8.28
C ASP A 93 9.03 10.00 -9.31
N ALA A 94 9.56 11.21 -9.29
CA ALA A 94 10.65 11.61 -10.17
C ALA A 94 11.92 10.79 -9.93
N GLU A 95 12.30 10.58 -8.67
CA GLU A 95 13.49 9.80 -8.33
C GLU A 95 13.35 8.31 -8.69
N ALA A 96 12.16 7.75 -8.53
CA ALA A 96 11.88 6.37 -8.90
C ALA A 96 11.66 6.17 -10.41
N GLY A 97 11.42 7.25 -11.15
CA GLY A 97 11.08 7.19 -12.57
C GLY A 97 9.70 6.60 -12.84
N LEU A 98 8.77 6.76 -11.88
CA LEU A 98 7.39 6.32 -12.01
C LEU A 98 6.50 7.47 -12.48
N THR A 99 5.53 7.16 -13.33
CA THR A 99 4.61 8.14 -13.94
C THR A 99 3.25 8.03 -13.29
N PRO A 100 2.85 8.98 -12.41
CA PRO A 100 1.54 8.94 -11.79
C PRO A 100 0.44 9.20 -12.83
N ILE A 101 -0.64 8.45 -12.72
CA ILE A 101 -1.84 8.59 -13.56
C ILE A 101 -3.10 8.49 -12.70
N PRO A 102 -4.19 9.15 -13.09
CA PRO A 102 -5.46 9.06 -12.37
C PRO A 102 -5.98 7.62 -12.32
N CYS A 103 -6.53 7.23 -11.18
CA CYS A 103 -7.19 5.94 -10.97
C CYS A 103 -8.45 6.16 -10.11
N GLY A 104 -9.60 6.38 -10.76
CA GLY A 104 -10.82 6.81 -10.07
C GLY A 104 -10.57 8.10 -9.27
N GLU A 105 -10.87 8.07 -7.99
CA GLU A 105 -10.67 9.19 -7.06
C GLU A 105 -9.25 9.27 -6.46
N THR A 106 -8.32 8.45 -6.92
CA THR A 106 -6.95 8.39 -6.42
C THR A 106 -5.95 8.23 -7.56
N VAL A 107 -4.76 7.71 -7.29
CA VAL A 107 -3.62 7.64 -8.21
C VAL A 107 -3.06 6.23 -8.28
N THR A 108 -2.59 5.84 -9.46
CA THR A 108 -1.70 4.71 -9.68
C THR A 108 -0.53 5.14 -10.57
N TYR A 109 0.25 4.19 -11.06
CA TYR A 109 1.39 4.49 -11.93
C TYR A 109 1.28 3.71 -13.24
N LYS A 110 1.67 4.36 -14.33
CA LYS A 110 1.63 3.78 -15.69
C LYS A 110 2.41 2.45 -15.77
N GLU A 111 3.47 2.32 -15.00
CA GLU A 111 4.38 1.18 -15.01
C GLU A 111 3.82 -0.06 -14.26
N ALA A 112 2.71 0.10 -13.54
CA ALA A 112 2.07 -1.01 -12.83
C ALA A 112 1.54 -2.06 -13.82
N ARG A 113 1.81 -3.35 -13.54
CA ARG A 113 1.24 -4.46 -14.31
C ARG A 113 -0.17 -4.85 -13.85
N ARG A 114 -0.53 -4.43 -12.65
CA ARG A 114 -1.85 -4.61 -12.05
C ARG A 114 -2.06 -3.59 -10.94
N THR A 115 -3.25 -3.02 -10.89
CA THR A 115 -3.66 -2.11 -9.82
C THR A 115 -5.00 -2.54 -9.25
N LEU A 116 -5.10 -2.59 -7.93
CA LEU A 116 -6.36 -2.72 -7.21
C LEU A 116 -6.79 -1.34 -6.73
N LEU A 117 -7.88 -0.82 -7.27
CA LEU A 117 -8.51 0.40 -6.75
C LEU A 117 -9.39 0.02 -5.57
N CYS A 118 -9.12 0.61 -4.42
CA CYS A 118 -9.76 0.27 -3.16
C CYS A 118 -10.45 1.46 -2.53
N ARG A 119 -11.61 1.20 -1.92
CA ARG A 119 -12.32 2.14 -1.06
C ARG A 119 -12.22 1.68 0.39
N LYS A 120 -11.76 2.54 1.31
CA LYS A 120 -11.63 2.20 2.73
C LYS A 120 -12.98 1.73 3.29
N LEU A 121 -12.96 0.60 3.98
CA LEU A 121 -14.11 0.06 4.72
C LEU A 121 -13.87 0.11 6.22
N TYR A 122 -12.65 -0.16 6.65
CA TYR A 122 -12.30 -0.29 8.05
C TYR A 122 -10.83 0.01 8.26
N CYS A 123 -10.51 0.58 9.42
CA CYS A 123 -9.14 0.75 9.87
C CYS A 123 -9.05 0.59 11.38
N GLN A 124 -7.92 0.09 11.86
CA GLN A 124 -7.68 -0.13 13.27
C GLN A 124 -6.18 -0.14 13.56
N ASP A 125 -5.79 0.51 14.66
CA ASP A 125 -4.44 0.39 15.19
C ASP A 125 -4.23 -1.04 15.71
N MET A 126 -3.12 -1.65 15.31
CA MET A 126 -2.72 -2.93 15.88
C MET A 126 -2.18 -2.71 17.28
N GLU A 127 -2.52 -3.60 18.21
CA GLU A 127 -2.19 -3.49 19.61
C GLU A 127 -0.92 -4.29 19.94
N LEU A 128 0.15 -3.61 20.36
CA LEU A 128 1.45 -4.23 20.68
C LEU A 128 1.36 -5.34 21.71
N ASP A 129 0.50 -5.20 22.72
CA ASP A 129 0.34 -6.20 23.79
C ASP A 129 -0.29 -7.50 23.34
N ARG A 130 -0.86 -7.50 22.11
CA ARG A 130 -1.43 -8.70 21.48
C ARG A 130 -0.47 -9.41 20.52
N PHE A 131 0.75 -8.90 20.37
CA PHE A 131 1.74 -9.50 19.47
C PHE A 131 2.54 -10.59 20.20
N PRO A 132 2.99 -11.64 19.48
CA PRO A 132 4.01 -12.54 19.97
C PRO A 132 5.29 -11.78 20.34
N GLU A 133 6.01 -12.21 21.37
CA GLU A 133 7.20 -11.50 21.85
C GLU A 133 8.31 -11.40 20.80
N ASP A 134 8.55 -12.45 20.03
CA ASP A 134 9.53 -12.45 18.94
C ASP A 134 9.18 -11.44 17.84
N VAL A 135 7.90 -11.23 17.55
CA VAL A 135 7.43 -10.22 16.61
C VAL A 135 7.66 -8.80 17.15
N LYS A 136 7.35 -8.56 18.43
CA LYS A 136 7.64 -7.27 19.07
C LYS A 136 9.12 -6.93 19.02
N GLU A 137 9.96 -7.85 19.40
CA GLU A 137 11.43 -7.66 19.42
C GLU A 137 11.96 -7.36 18.03
N ARG A 138 11.50 -8.11 17.02
CA ARG A 138 12.03 -8.02 15.66
C ARG A 138 11.56 -6.79 14.92
N TYR A 139 10.29 -6.39 15.05
CA TYR A 139 9.67 -5.38 14.18
C TYR A 139 9.21 -4.11 14.89
N TYR A 140 9.04 -4.17 16.22
CA TYR A 140 8.41 -3.08 16.97
C TYR A 140 9.23 -2.63 18.19
N SER A 141 10.48 -2.99 18.28
CA SER A 141 11.37 -2.56 19.38
C SER A 141 11.69 -1.05 19.32
N VAL A 142 11.64 -0.45 18.13
CA VAL A 142 11.94 0.98 17.89
C VAL A 142 10.74 1.69 17.25
N ASP A 143 10.12 1.05 16.26
CA ASP A 143 9.04 1.63 15.48
C ASP A 143 7.66 1.36 16.08
N PRO A 144 6.67 2.26 15.87
CA PRO A 144 5.31 2.05 16.35
C PRO A 144 4.61 0.90 15.63
N ALA A 145 3.54 0.38 16.26
CA ALA A 145 2.66 -0.58 15.62
C ALA A 145 2.02 0.00 14.36
N HIS A 146 1.73 -0.87 13.40
CA HIS A 146 1.03 -0.49 12.19
C HIS A 146 -0.45 -0.21 12.48
N ARG A 147 -1.02 0.66 11.66
CA ARG A 147 -2.47 0.75 11.48
C ARG A 147 -2.88 -0.13 10.32
N MET A 148 -3.88 -1.00 10.53
CA MET A 148 -4.45 -1.85 9.50
C MET A 148 -5.52 -1.08 8.73
N TYR A 149 -5.50 -1.16 7.41
CA TYR A 149 -6.55 -0.64 6.53
C TYR A 149 -7.13 -1.78 5.70
N ILE A 150 -8.44 -1.90 5.70
CA ILE A 150 -9.17 -2.83 4.84
C ILE A 150 -9.97 -2.02 3.83
N GLY A 151 -9.73 -2.23 2.56
CA GLY A 151 -10.43 -1.58 1.45
C GLY A 151 -11.19 -2.57 0.58
N GLU A 152 -12.42 -2.22 0.20
CA GLU A 152 -13.14 -2.93 -0.85
C GLU A 152 -12.43 -2.73 -2.18
N ILE A 153 -12.12 -3.81 -2.87
CA ILE A 153 -11.57 -3.75 -4.23
C ILE A 153 -12.75 -3.46 -5.17
N ILE A 154 -12.82 -2.23 -5.67
CA ILE A 154 -13.92 -1.79 -6.55
C ILE A 154 -13.58 -1.93 -8.02
N GLU A 155 -12.30 -1.93 -8.38
CA GLU A 155 -11.83 -2.13 -9.75
C GLU A 155 -10.44 -2.79 -9.76
N ILE A 156 -10.18 -3.57 -10.81
CA ILE A 156 -8.89 -4.19 -11.11
C ILE A 156 -8.47 -3.71 -12.50
N LEU A 157 -7.34 -3.01 -12.56
CA LEU A 157 -6.75 -2.49 -13.80
C LEU A 157 -5.45 -3.23 -14.12
#